data_146a2ab38984f95ff406e67dc043280f
#
_entry.id   146a2ab38984f95ff406e67dc043280f
#
_cell.length_a   1.000
_cell.length_b   1.000
_cell.length_c   1.000
_cell.angle_alpha   90.00
_cell.angle_beta   90.00
_cell.angle_gamma   90.00
#
_symmetry.space_group_name_H-M   'P 1'
#
loop_
_entity.id
_entity.type
_entity.pdbx_description
1 polymer ?
#
loop_
_entity_poly.entity_id
_entity_poly.type
_entity_poly.pdbx_seq_one_letter_code
_entity_poly.pdbx_strand_id
1 'polypeptide(L)'
;WLRGNLGARGDFYRFKVDSDNPANSGKASASLLSPKLGLVLGPWSNTEYYVNYGQGFHSNDARGATITVDPVTGAPAERVTPLARAIGYELGMRAAPFKGLQTSLALWRLDLASELLFVGDAGTTEPSRPSRREGIEWANYYRPFGSVTFDFDLTLSKARFRGDDPAGNFIPGSADRTFSGGVTFGDKDGWSGGLRLRYFGARALIEDNSQKSGSSTLVNARLGYAINRQFKIGFEVLNLLNRKVDDITYFYTSRLQGEPAAGVEDKHFHPVEPIQARFAITARF
;
A
#
# COMPACT_ATOMS: atom_id res chain seq x y z
N TRP A 1 -4.38 -5.98 -33.34
CA TRP A 1 -3.36 -5.06 -32.84
C TRP A 1 -3.92 -4.01 -31.87
N LEU A 2 -5.23 -3.75 -31.86
CA LEU A 2 -5.91 -2.83 -30.93
C LEU A 2 -7.01 -3.56 -30.18
N ARG A 3 -6.99 -3.47 -28.85
CA ARG A 3 -8.06 -3.93 -27.97
C ARG A 3 -8.47 -2.77 -27.07
N GLY A 4 -9.76 -2.53 -26.94
CA GLY A 4 -10.31 -1.47 -26.12
C GLY A 4 -11.31 -2.01 -25.10
N ASN A 5 -11.34 -1.40 -23.93
CA ASN A 5 -12.32 -1.62 -22.88
C ASN A 5 -12.88 -0.28 -22.44
N LEU A 6 -14.18 -0.11 -22.54
CA LEU A 6 -14.90 1.05 -22.03
C LEU A 6 -15.93 0.58 -21.00
N GLY A 7 -15.97 1.23 -19.85
CA GLY A 7 -16.93 0.90 -18.81
C GLY A 7 -17.33 2.12 -17.98
N ALA A 8 -18.46 1.99 -17.31
CA ALA A 8 -18.90 2.96 -16.33
C ALA A 8 -19.59 2.23 -15.17
N ARG A 9 -19.42 2.75 -13.94
CA ARG A 9 -20.06 2.25 -12.74
C ARG A 9 -20.76 3.40 -12.03
N GLY A 10 -22.02 3.23 -11.69
CA GLY A 10 -22.77 4.14 -10.84
C GLY A 10 -22.86 3.58 -9.43
N ASP A 11 -22.51 4.39 -8.43
CA ASP A 11 -22.54 4.04 -7.02
C ASP A 11 -23.48 4.97 -6.28
N PHE A 12 -24.33 4.41 -5.40
CA PHE A 12 -25.32 5.13 -4.62
C PHE A 12 -25.21 4.70 -3.17
N TYR A 13 -24.82 5.65 -2.30
CA TYR A 13 -24.61 5.39 -0.88
C TYR A 13 -25.60 6.17 -0.03
N ARG A 14 -26.04 5.54 1.06
CA ARG A 14 -26.82 6.16 2.11
C ARG A 14 -26.14 5.87 3.44
N PHE A 15 -25.92 6.92 4.20
CA PHE A 15 -25.31 6.88 5.52
C PHE A 15 -26.37 7.26 6.56
N LYS A 16 -26.38 6.58 7.69
CA LYS A 16 -27.15 6.93 8.88
C LYS A 16 -26.21 6.85 10.08
N VAL A 17 -26.18 7.91 10.86
CA VAL A 17 -25.40 8.00 12.09
C VAL A 17 -26.38 8.29 13.23
N ASP A 18 -26.31 7.46 14.26
CA ASP A 18 -26.97 7.67 15.55
C ASP A 18 -25.82 7.92 16.55
N SER A 19 -25.63 9.16 16.97
CA SER A 19 -24.53 9.62 17.84
C SER A 19 -25.07 9.93 19.24
N ASP A 20 -24.22 9.76 20.25
CA ASP A 20 -24.49 10.20 21.63
C ASP A 20 -24.69 11.73 21.72
N ASN A 21 -24.05 12.49 20.79
CA ASN A 21 -24.39 13.90 20.58
C ASN A 21 -25.43 14.02 19.48
N PRO A 22 -26.70 14.39 19.81
CA PRO A 22 -27.79 14.50 18.84
C PRO A 22 -27.50 15.43 17.66
N ALA A 23 -26.67 16.46 17.86
CA ALA A 23 -26.24 17.39 16.81
C ALA A 23 -25.43 16.71 15.69
N ASN A 24 -24.76 15.59 15.98
CA ASN A 24 -23.97 14.80 15.05
C ASN A 24 -24.74 13.62 14.45
N SER A 25 -25.97 13.37 14.95
CA SER A 25 -26.87 12.36 14.39
C SER A 25 -27.49 12.86 13.08
N GLY A 26 -27.68 11.96 12.12
CA GLY A 26 -28.29 12.36 10.86
C GLY A 26 -28.19 11.33 9.76
N LYS A 27 -28.57 11.76 8.56
CA LYS A 27 -28.48 10.99 7.32
C LYS A 27 -27.75 11.80 6.28
N ALA A 28 -26.92 11.13 5.49
CA ALA A 28 -26.30 11.68 4.30
C ALA A 28 -26.46 10.70 3.14
N SER A 29 -26.46 11.20 1.92
CA SER A 29 -26.43 10.37 0.72
C SER A 29 -25.44 10.95 -0.27
N ALA A 30 -24.82 10.08 -1.04
CA ALA A 30 -23.91 10.46 -2.10
C ALA A 30 -24.04 9.49 -3.28
N SER A 31 -23.83 10.01 -4.48
CA SER A 31 -23.75 9.20 -5.68
C SER A 31 -22.56 9.62 -6.53
N LEU A 32 -21.99 8.67 -7.25
CA LEU A 32 -20.82 8.91 -8.05
C LEU A 32 -20.83 8.03 -9.28
N LEU A 33 -20.49 8.62 -10.45
CA LEU A 33 -20.26 7.89 -11.69
C LEU A 33 -18.74 7.75 -11.89
N SER A 34 -18.30 6.53 -12.16
CA SER A 34 -16.90 6.15 -12.33
C SER A 34 -16.67 5.55 -13.71
N PRO A 35 -16.35 6.37 -14.74
CA PRO A 35 -15.99 5.88 -16.05
C PRO A 35 -14.58 5.29 -16.04
N LYS A 36 -14.33 4.35 -16.95
CA LYS A 36 -13.00 3.76 -17.21
C LYS A 36 -12.80 3.53 -18.70
N LEU A 37 -11.57 3.70 -19.14
CA LEU A 37 -11.10 3.40 -20.48
C LEU A 37 -9.78 2.67 -20.40
N GLY A 38 -9.64 1.55 -21.09
CA GLY A 38 -8.38 0.83 -21.28
C GLY A 38 -8.16 0.58 -22.76
N LEU A 39 -6.97 0.86 -23.24
CA LEU A 39 -6.51 0.57 -24.58
C LEU A 39 -5.24 -0.28 -24.53
N VAL A 40 -5.15 -1.32 -25.34
CA VAL A 40 -3.96 -2.15 -25.49
C VAL A 40 -3.61 -2.22 -26.97
N LEU A 41 -2.35 -1.91 -27.26
CA LEU A 41 -1.76 -1.92 -28.59
C LEU A 41 -0.75 -3.06 -28.68
N GLY A 42 -0.80 -3.81 -29.76
CA GLY A 42 0.08 -4.96 -30.01
C GLY A 42 -0.65 -6.30 -29.98
N PRO A 43 0.06 -7.45 -29.83
CA PRO A 43 1.51 -7.50 -29.59
C PRO A 43 2.35 -7.22 -30.84
N TRP A 44 3.46 -6.51 -30.64
CA TRP A 44 4.54 -6.39 -31.62
C TRP A 44 5.83 -6.92 -31.00
N SER A 45 6.49 -7.87 -31.63
CA SER A 45 7.69 -8.52 -31.07
C SER A 45 7.52 -8.97 -29.63
N ASN A 46 6.41 -9.65 -29.31
CA ASN A 46 6.01 -10.09 -27.97
C ASN A 46 5.87 -8.96 -26.92
N THR A 47 5.59 -7.73 -27.38
CA THR A 47 5.41 -6.55 -26.53
C THR A 47 4.05 -5.94 -26.78
N GLU A 48 3.34 -5.64 -25.72
CA GLU A 48 2.09 -4.87 -25.72
C GLU A 48 2.28 -3.56 -24.96
N TYR A 49 1.69 -2.50 -25.47
CA TYR A 49 1.60 -1.20 -24.82
C TYR A 49 0.17 -0.95 -24.39
N TYR A 50 -0.01 -0.30 -23.27
CA TYR A 50 -1.34 -0.02 -22.78
C TYR A 50 -1.45 1.38 -22.17
N VAL A 51 -2.66 1.93 -22.29
CA VAL A 51 -3.08 3.18 -21.65
C VAL A 51 -4.37 2.90 -20.89
N ASN A 52 -4.40 3.27 -19.62
CA ASN A 52 -5.56 3.16 -18.77
C ASN A 52 -5.92 4.53 -18.19
N TYR A 53 -7.21 4.80 -18.18
CA TYR A 53 -7.84 5.88 -17.45
C TYR A 53 -8.98 5.31 -16.63
N GLY A 54 -9.10 5.73 -15.37
CA GLY A 54 -10.20 5.29 -14.54
C GLY A 54 -10.54 6.31 -13.46
N GLN A 55 -11.82 6.39 -13.15
CA GLN A 55 -12.30 7.07 -11.97
C GLN A 55 -12.78 6.04 -10.95
N GLY A 56 -12.58 6.36 -9.68
CA GLY A 56 -13.03 5.60 -8.54
C GLY A 56 -13.23 6.52 -7.35
N PHE A 57 -13.34 5.95 -6.19
CA PHE A 57 -13.49 6.71 -4.94
C PHE A 57 -13.10 5.83 -3.75
N HIS A 58 -12.87 6.48 -2.61
CA HIS A 58 -13.02 5.84 -1.31
C HIS A 58 -14.17 6.52 -0.53
N SER A 59 -14.80 5.79 0.38
CA SER A 59 -15.78 6.35 1.30
C SER A 59 -15.07 6.89 2.54
N ASN A 60 -15.42 8.10 2.97
CA ASN A 60 -15.05 8.63 4.26
C ASN A 60 -15.94 7.99 5.37
N ASP A 61 -15.54 8.18 6.64
CA ASP A 61 -16.32 7.73 7.77
C ASP A 61 -17.71 8.41 7.78
N ALA A 62 -18.75 7.61 8.00
CA ALA A 62 -20.12 8.12 8.04
C ALA A 62 -20.32 9.21 9.11
N ARG A 63 -19.60 9.11 10.24
CA ARG A 63 -19.65 10.09 11.32
C ARG A 63 -19.21 11.47 10.83
N GLY A 64 -18.14 11.54 10.05
CA GLY A 64 -17.67 12.77 9.44
C GLY A 64 -18.67 13.35 8.42
N ALA A 65 -19.49 12.53 7.76
CA ALA A 65 -20.50 13.00 6.80
C ALA A 65 -21.73 13.66 7.46
N THR A 66 -21.93 13.48 8.76
CA THR A 66 -23.06 14.06 9.52
C THR A 66 -22.61 15.01 10.63
N ILE A 67 -21.32 15.09 10.93
CA ILE A 67 -20.74 15.91 12.00
C ILE A 67 -21.13 17.39 11.84
N THR A 68 -21.44 18.04 12.94
CA THR A 68 -21.66 19.49 13.04
C THR A 68 -20.95 20.11 14.24
N VAL A 69 -20.58 19.26 15.21
CA VAL A 69 -19.89 19.67 16.44
C VAL A 69 -18.76 18.69 16.68
N ASP A 70 -17.56 19.20 16.89
CA ASP A 70 -16.40 18.40 17.28
C ASP A 70 -16.65 17.73 18.65
N PRO A 71 -16.56 16.41 18.76
CA PRO A 71 -16.91 15.69 20.00
C PRO A 71 -15.91 15.92 21.14
N VAL A 72 -14.71 16.39 20.86
CA VAL A 72 -13.66 16.63 21.86
C VAL A 72 -13.69 18.07 22.33
N THR A 73 -13.73 19.02 21.42
CA THR A 73 -13.61 20.45 21.72
C THR A 73 -14.96 21.15 21.89
N GLY A 74 -16.05 20.56 21.37
CA GLY A 74 -17.37 21.18 21.31
C GLY A 74 -17.48 22.32 20.30
N ALA A 75 -16.45 22.57 19.49
CA ALA A 75 -16.46 23.60 18.46
C ALA A 75 -17.31 23.16 17.24
N PRO A 76 -17.80 24.13 16.41
CA PRO A 76 -18.40 23.79 15.14
C PRO A 76 -17.44 22.98 14.25
N ALA A 77 -17.93 21.91 13.64
CA ALA A 77 -17.17 21.06 12.74
C ALA A 77 -17.80 21.01 11.34
N GLU A 78 -16.94 21.00 10.31
CA GLU A 78 -17.37 20.89 8.93
C GLU A 78 -17.60 19.42 8.53
N ARG A 79 -18.66 19.19 7.76
CA ARG A 79 -18.95 17.87 7.21
C ARG A 79 -17.95 17.51 6.12
N VAL A 80 -17.52 16.26 6.12
CA VAL A 80 -16.68 15.74 5.05
C VAL A 80 -17.52 15.20 3.89
N THR A 81 -16.97 15.25 2.69
CA THR A 81 -17.56 14.61 1.51
C THR A 81 -17.65 13.10 1.73
N PRO A 82 -18.84 12.48 1.66
CA PRO A 82 -18.98 11.06 1.94
C PRO A 82 -18.17 10.15 1.00
N LEU A 83 -18.02 10.53 -0.29
CA LEU A 83 -17.28 9.78 -1.31
C LEU A 83 -16.19 10.67 -1.90
N ALA A 84 -14.95 10.41 -1.56
CA ALA A 84 -13.80 11.14 -2.09
C ALA A 84 -13.37 10.53 -3.43
N ARG A 85 -13.47 11.32 -4.50
CA ARG A 85 -13.14 10.90 -5.87
C ARG A 85 -11.64 10.62 -6.01
N ALA A 86 -11.32 9.56 -6.76
CA ALA A 86 -10.00 9.21 -7.22
C ALA A 86 -9.99 9.18 -8.75
N ILE A 87 -8.92 9.69 -9.37
CA ILE A 87 -8.71 9.65 -10.82
C ILE A 87 -7.33 9.07 -11.09
N GLY A 88 -7.29 7.95 -11.79
CA GLY A 88 -6.07 7.24 -12.15
C GLY A 88 -5.76 7.30 -13.64
N TYR A 89 -4.48 7.43 -13.94
CA TYR A 89 -3.91 7.37 -15.28
C TYR A 89 -2.73 6.41 -15.25
N GLU A 90 -2.59 5.61 -16.29
CA GLU A 90 -1.49 4.70 -16.43
C GLU A 90 -1.10 4.54 -17.89
N LEU A 91 0.19 4.58 -18.16
CA LEU A 91 0.80 4.23 -19.43
C LEU A 91 1.85 3.16 -19.16
N GLY A 92 1.78 2.05 -19.84
CA GLY A 92 2.74 1.00 -19.60
C GLY A 92 2.98 0.09 -20.79
N MET A 93 3.91 -0.82 -20.56
CA MET A 93 4.21 -1.91 -21.47
C MET A 93 4.36 -3.22 -20.70
N ARG A 94 4.05 -4.32 -21.36
CA ARG A 94 4.39 -5.67 -20.91
C ARG A 94 5.00 -6.44 -22.07
N ALA A 95 6.07 -7.17 -21.81
CA ALA A 95 6.82 -7.85 -22.83
C ALA A 95 7.30 -9.23 -22.36
N ALA A 96 7.45 -10.12 -23.34
CA ALA A 96 8.12 -11.41 -23.20
C ALA A 96 9.22 -11.49 -24.26
N PRO A 97 10.33 -10.73 -24.12
CA PRO A 97 11.32 -10.52 -25.18
C PRO A 97 12.06 -11.81 -25.56
N PHE A 98 12.20 -12.75 -24.62
CA PHE A 98 12.78 -14.07 -24.83
C PHE A 98 12.13 -15.10 -23.90
N LYS A 99 12.39 -16.37 -24.16
CA LYS A 99 11.80 -17.49 -23.43
C LYS A 99 12.10 -17.39 -21.93
N GLY A 100 11.05 -17.45 -21.14
CA GLY A 100 11.14 -17.47 -19.67
C GLY A 100 11.14 -16.09 -19.02
N LEU A 101 11.36 -14.98 -19.75
CA LEU A 101 11.25 -13.63 -19.19
C LEU A 101 9.86 -13.02 -19.50
N GLN A 102 9.24 -12.51 -18.45
CA GLN A 102 8.10 -11.59 -18.51
C GLN A 102 8.48 -10.32 -17.77
N THR A 103 8.28 -9.18 -18.38
CA THR A 103 8.58 -7.87 -17.81
C THR A 103 7.44 -6.91 -18.05
N SER A 104 7.17 -6.04 -17.10
CA SER A 104 6.23 -4.94 -17.25
C SER A 104 6.80 -3.66 -16.68
N LEU A 105 6.55 -2.56 -17.35
CA LEU A 105 6.90 -1.21 -16.91
C LEU A 105 5.65 -0.35 -17.00
N ALA A 106 5.32 0.36 -15.92
CA ALA A 106 4.18 1.27 -15.85
C ALA A 106 4.62 2.63 -15.33
N LEU A 107 4.13 3.69 -15.96
CA LEU A 107 4.12 5.06 -15.47
C LEU A 107 2.69 5.36 -15.05
N TRP A 108 2.48 5.78 -13.82
CA TRP A 108 1.15 5.99 -13.30
C TRP A 108 1.01 7.30 -12.52
N ARG A 109 -0.21 7.78 -12.47
CA ARG A 109 -0.61 8.92 -11.65
C ARG A 109 -1.98 8.69 -11.07
N LEU A 110 -2.14 9.03 -9.79
CA LEU A 110 -3.39 8.98 -9.05
C LEU A 110 -3.63 10.34 -8.38
N ASP A 111 -4.73 10.99 -8.72
CA ASP A 111 -5.22 12.20 -8.06
C ASP A 111 -6.38 11.79 -7.13
N LEU A 112 -6.30 12.15 -5.85
CA LEU A 112 -7.32 11.93 -4.83
C LEU A 112 -7.91 13.26 -4.39
N ALA A 113 -9.22 13.32 -4.24
CA ALA A 113 -9.91 14.50 -3.73
C ALA A 113 -9.69 14.70 -2.22
N SER A 114 -9.37 13.63 -1.49
CA SER A 114 -9.01 13.62 -0.08
C SER A 114 -8.17 12.38 0.20
N GLU A 115 -7.22 12.45 1.13
CA GLU A 115 -6.53 11.30 1.71
C GLU A 115 -7.21 10.88 3.00
N LEU A 116 -7.02 9.62 3.41
CA LEU A 116 -7.32 9.16 4.75
C LEU A 116 -6.00 9.05 5.51
N LEU A 117 -5.79 9.90 6.51
CA LEU A 117 -4.61 9.89 7.35
C LEU A 117 -4.92 9.22 8.69
N PHE A 118 -3.98 8.42 9.17
CA PHE A 118 -4.06 7.85 10.51
C PHE A 118 -3.71 8.92 11.54
N VAL A 119 -4.61 9.11 12.50
CA VAL A 119 -4.42 10.01 13.65
C VAL A 119 -4.03 9.15 14.85
N GLY A 120 -2.76 9.23 15.26
CA GLY A 120 -2.15 8.31 16.22
C GLY A 120 -2.91 8.18 17.54
N ASP A 121 -3.18 9.28 18.22
CA ASP A 121 -3.83 9.30 19.54
C ASP A 121 -5.29 8.83 19.48
N ALA A 122 -6.01 9.16 18.40
CA ALA A 122 -7.40 8.78 18.24
C ALA A 122 -7.56 7.34 17.74
N GLY A 123 -6.49 6.72 17.20
CA GLY A 123 -6.56 5.40 16.56
C GLY A 123 -7.50 5.35 15.36
N THR A 124 -7.79 6.51 14.75
CA THR A 124 -8.75 6.68 13.66
C THR A 124 -8.08 7.24 12.42
N THR A 125 -8.81 7.29 11.31
CA THR A 125 -8.39 7.97 10.10
C THR A 125 -9.27 9.20 9.86
N GLU A 126 -8.67 10.29 9.44
CA GLU A 126 -9.37 11.53 9.09
C GLU A 126 -9.16 11.88 7.62
N PRO A 127 -10.21 12.44 6.96
CA PRO A 127 -10.05 13.00 5.63
C PRO A 127 -9.11 14.20 5.67
N SER A 128 -8.30 14.31 4.65
CA SER A 128 -7.30 15.36 4.55
C SER A 128 -7.40 16.07 3.19
N ARG A 129 -6.43 16.91 2.90
CA ARG A 129 -6.34 17.68 1.65
C ARG A 129 -6.29 16.78 0.41
N PRO A 130 -6.67 17.31 -0.76
CA PRO A 130 -6.44 16.63 -2.04
C PRO A 130 -4.96 16.28 -2.22
N SER A 131 -4.70 15.14 -2.84
CA SER A 131 -3.34 14.66 -3.06
C SER A 131 -3.10 14.22 -4.49
N ARG A 132 -1.82 14.06 -4.81
CA ARG A 132 -1.32 13.45 -6.03
C ARG A 132 -0.25 12.44 -5.69
N ARG A 133 -0.37 11.28 -6.31
CA ARG A 133 0.62 10.23 -6.30
C ARG A 133 1.01 9.91 -7.74
N GLU A 134 2.29 9.83 -8.02
CA GLU A 134 2.81 9.48 -9.33
C GLU A 134 4.05 8.61 -9.17
N GLY A 135 4.28 7.73 -10.13
CA GLY A 135 5.41 6.81 -10.00
C GLY A 135 5.66 5.95 -11.22
N ILE A 136 6.67 5.12 -11.04
CA ILE A 136 7.13 4.10 -11.98
C ILE A 136 7.11 2.77 -11.25
N GLU A 137 6.56 1.76 -11.89
CA GLU A 137 6.60 0.37 -11.44
C GLU A 137 7.28 -0.48 -12.52
N TRP A 138 8.23 -1.29 -12.09
CA TRP A 138 8.93 -2.23 -12.96
C TRP A 138 8.93 -3.61 -12.31
N ALA A 139 8.20 -4.54 -12.93
CA ALA A 139 8.05 -5.91 -12.45
C ALA A 139 8.64 -6.90 -13.46
N ASN A 140 9.34 -7.91 -12.94
CA ASN A 140 10.00 -8.92 -13.74
C ASN A 140 9.79 -10.31 -13.14
N TYR A 141 9.58 -11.26 -14.02
CA TYR A 141 9.51 -12.66 -13.69
C TYR A 141 10.35 -13.42 -14.71
N TYR A 142 11.39 -14.08 -14.25
CA TYR A 142 12.34 -14.80 -15.12
C TYR A 142 12.49 -16.25 -14.68
N ARG A 143 12.17 -17.15 -15.59
CA ARG A 143 12.28 -18.59 -15.41
C ARG A 143 13.22 -19.19 -16.46
N PRO A 144 14.56 -19.09 -16.26
CA PRO A 144 15.54 -19.61 -17.21
C PRO A 144 15.49 -21.13 -17.36
N PHE A 145 15.19 -21.81 -16.26
CA PHE A 145 15.07 -23.27 -16.18
C PHE A 145 13.72 -23.66 -15.58
N GLY A 146 13.24 -24.86 -15.83
CA GLY A 146 11.93 -25.30 -15.34
C GLY A 146 11.74 -25.20 -13.83
N SER A 147 12.81 -25.37 -13.06
CA SER A 147 12.81 -25.43 -11.60
C SER A 147 13.27 -24.15 -10.90
N VAL A 148 13.76 -23.12 -11.62
CA VAL A 148 14.30 -21.88 -11.01
C VAL A 148 13.52 -20.68 -11.52
N THR A 149 13.09 -19.85 -10.60
CA THR A 149 12.40 -18.59 -10.88
C THR A 149 13.06 -17.45 -10.12
N PHE A 150 13.32 -16.36 -10.83
CA PHE A 150 13.70 -15.06 -10.28
C PHE A 150 12.49 -14.12 -10.43
N ASP A 151 12.18 -13.38 -9.40
CA ASP A 151 11.23 -12.29 -9.45
C ASP A 151 11.86 -11.00 -8.91
N PHE A 152 11.41 -9.87 -9.43
CA PHE A 152 11.95 -8.57 -9.10
C PHE A 152 10.90 -7.50 -9.37
N ASP A 153 10.56 -6.72 -8.34
CA ASP A 153 9.60 -5.63 -8.40
C ASP A 153 10.23 -4.37 -7.79
N LEU A 154 10.21 -3.28 -8.52
CA LEU A 154 10.68 -1.97 -8.10
C LEU A 154 9.57 -0.94 -8.29
N THR A 155 9.25 -0.19 -7.24
CA THR A 155 8.39 0.98 -7.31
C THR A 155 9.15 2.22 -6.85
N LEU A 156 9.15 3.24 -7.69
CA LEU A 156 9.58 4.59 -7.37
C LEU A 156 8.36 5.50 -7.44
N SER A 157 8.04 6.19 -6.36
CA SER A 157 6.84 7.01 -6.30
C SER A 157 7.08 8.34 -5.60
N LYS A 158 6.22 9.31 -5.91
CA LYS A 158 6.15 10.59 -5.23
C LYS A 158 4.69 10.86 -4.87
N ALA A 159 4.43 11.02 -3.59
CA ALA A 159 3.12 11.32 -3.07
C ALA A 159 3.15 12.67 -2.36
N ARG A 160 2.25 13.59 -2.72
CA ARG A 160 2.21 14.95 -2.15
C ARG A 160 0.77 15.41 -2.02
N PHE A 161 0.49 16.16 -0.97
CA PHE A 161 -0.69 16.99 -0.92
C PHE A 161 -0.63 18.06 -2.02
N ARG A 162 -1.80 18.48 -2.47
CA ARG A 162 -1.97 19.55 -3.45
C ARG A 162 -2.29 20.85 -2.73
N GLY A 163 -1.78 21.95 -3.29
CA GLY A 163 -1.89 23.28 -2.69
C GLY A 163 -0.71 23.62 -1.79
N ASP A 164 -0.56 24.88 -1.52
CA ASP A 164 0.46 25.43 -0.64
C ASP A 164 -0.10 25.47 0.79
N ASP A 165 0.64 24.88 1.73
CA ASP A 165 0.30 24.86 3.15
C ASP A 165 1.58 25.04 3.95
N PRO A 166 1.59 25.93 4.98
CA PRO A 166 2.74 26.11 5.84
C PRO A 166 3.20 24.83 6.57
N ALA A 167 2.29 23.88 6.83
CA ALA A 167 2.63 22.58 7.41
C ALA A 167 3.44 21.69 6.47
N GLY A 168 3.52 22.04 5.16
CA GLY A 168 4.20 21.22 4.17
C GLY A 168 3.23 20.43 3.29
N ASN A 169 3.78 19.57 2.43
CA ASN A 169 2.98 18.82 1.46
C ASN A 169 3.36 17.34 1.36
N PHE A 170 4.19 16.82 2.23
CA PHE A 170 4.46 15.39 2.29
C PHE A 170 3.28 14.66 2.89
N ILE A 171 3.00 13.46 2.39
CA ILE A 171 1.96 12.58 2.96
C ILE A 171 2.64 11.66 3.96
N PRO A 172 2.31 11.77 5.27
CA PRO A 172 2.91 10.94 6.30
C PRO A 172 2.75 9.43 6.00
N GLY A 173 3.83 8.67 6.22
CA GLY A 173 3.86 7.23 5.99
C GLY A 173 3.96 6.79 4.53
N SER A 174 3.90 7.71 3.56
CA SER A 174 4.00 7.38 2.14
C SER A 174 5.42 6.93 1.77
N ALA A 175 5.54 5.74 1.17
CA ALA A 175 6.82 5.19 0.73
C ALA A 175 7.18 5.71 -0.67
N ASP A 176 8.37 6.32 -0.80
CA ASP A 176 8.87 6.82 -2.08
C ASP A 176 9.58 5.72 -2.89
N ARG A 177 10.09 4.69 -2.23
CA ARG A 177 10.84 3.60 -2.85
C ARG A 177 10.51 2.29 -2.19
N THR A 178 10.10 1.31 -2.99
CA THR A 178 9.92 -0.07 -2.54
C THR A 178 10.60 -1.01 -3.51
N PHE A 179 11.19 -2.06 -2.98
CA PHE A 179 11.80 -3.13 -3.74
C PHE A 179 11.45 -4.47 -3.13
N SER A 180 11.07 -5.41 -3.96
CA SER A 180 10.90 -6.81 -3.60
C SER A 180 11.61 -7.66 -4.66
N GLY A 181 12.37 -8.65 -4.24
CA GLY A 181 13.00 -9.55 -5.19
C GLY A 181 13.34 -10.87 -4.54
N GLY A 182 13.38 -11.91 -5.37
CA GLY A 182 13.65 -13.23 -4.85
C GLY A 182 14.09 -14.23 -5.89
N VAL A 183 14.59 -15.34 -5.39
CA VAL A 183 14.82 -16.55 -6.16
C VAL A 183 14.09 -17.69 -5.49
N THR A 184 13.41 -18.49 -6.28
CA THR A 184 12.80 -19.75 -5.83
C THR A 184 13.28 -20.87 -6.73
N PHE A 185 13.49 -22.03 -6.12
CA PHE A 185 13.85 -23.23 -6.85
C PHE A 185 13.05 -24.44 -6.34
N GLY A 186 12.97 -25.47 -7.16
CA GLY A 186 12.40 -26.75 -6.81
C GLY A 186 11.20 -27.14 -7.65
N ASP A 187 10.96 -28.43 -7.67
CA ASP A 187 9.82 -29.09 -8.30
C ASP A 187 8.89 -29.70 -7.25
N LYS A 188 7.92 -30.47 -7.72
CA LYS A 188 6.93 -31.12 -6.85
C LYS A 188 7.55 -32.16 -5.91
N ASP A 189 8.66 -32.77 -6.32
CA ASP A 189 9.34 -33.84 -5.62
C ASP A 189 10.78 -33.42 -5.28
N GLY A 190 11.28 -33.79 -4.10
CA GLY A 190 12.63 -33.49 -3.65
C GLY A 190 12.80 -32.09 -3.04
N TRP A 191 13.94 -31.47 -3.32
CA TRP A 191 14.30 -30.18 -2.72
C TRP A 191 13.58 -29.01 -3.36
N SER A 192 13.13 -28.08 -2.53
CA SER A 192 12.58 -26.79 -2.94
C SER A 192 13.03 -25.71 -1.96
N GLY A 193 13.13 -24.47 -2.42
CA GLY A 193 13.52 -23.40 -1.53
C GLY A 193 13.42 -22.03 -2.17
N GLY A 194 13.81 -21.01 -1.42
CA GLY A 194 13.86 -19.65 -1.92
C GLY A 194 14.45 -18.68 -0.94
N LEU A 195 14.93 -17.60 -1.50
CA LEU A 195 15.42 -16.41 -0.79
C LEU A 195 14.62 -15.20 -1.28
N ARG A 196 14.14 -14.37 -0.35
CA ARG A 196 13.38 -13.17 -0.67
C ARG A 196 13.91 -11.97 0.09
N LEU A 197 14.18 -10.90 -0.63
CA LEU A 197 14.52 -9.59 -0.09
C LEU A 197 13.34 -8.64 -0.24
N ARG A 198 13.06 -7.85 0.79
CA ARG A 198 12.10 -6.74 0.79
C ARG A 198 12.78 -5.49 1.33
N TYR A 199 12.63 -4.39 0.62
CA TYR A 199 13.14 -3.08 1.00
C TYR A 199 12.04 -2.03 0.95
N PHE A 200 11.94 -1.21 2.00
CA PHE A 200 11.18 0.02 2.02
C PHE A 200 12.10 1.19 2.34
N GLY A 201 12.00 2.26 1.56
CA GLY A 201 12.71 3.52 1.80
C GLY A 201 12.20 4.22 3.06
N ALA A 202 13.00 5.15 3.57
CA ALA A 202 12.59 6.05 4.62
C ALA A 202 11.36 6.89 4.18
N ARG A 203 10.44 7.14 5.12
CA ARG A 203 9.17 7.84 4.87
C ARG A 203 9.09 9.11 5.70
N ALA A 204 8.48 10.18 5.16
CA ALA A 204 8.10 11.32 5.97
C ALA A 204 7.09 10.88 7.04
N LEU A 205 7.23 11.36 8.26
CA LEU A 205 6.31 11.09 9.37
C LEU A 205 5.38 12.28 9.62
N ILE A 206 5.78 13.48 9.17
CA ILE A 206 4.99 14.70 9.20
C ILE A 206 5.11 15.45 7.87
N GLU A 207 4.23 16.40 7.65
CA GLU A 207 4.01 17.02 6.33
C GLU A 207 5.16 17.90 5.84
N ASP A 208 5.95 18.50 6.73
CA ASP A 208 7.15 19.29 6.41
C ASP A 208 8.40 18.44 6.15
N ASN A 209 8.31 17.09 6.37
CA ASN A 209 9.38 16.12 6.20
C ASN A 209 10.58 16.31 7.12
N SER A 210 10.45 17.06 8.22
CA SER A 210 11.51 17.22 9.24
C SER A 210 11.72 15.93 10.06
N GLN A 211 10.66 15.11 10.19
CA GLN A 211 10.71 13.81 10.83
C GLN A 211 10.55 12.68 9.81
N LYS A 212 11.43 11.66 9.92
CA LYS A 212 11.44 10.50 9.00
C LYS A 212 11.56 9.19 9.77
N SER A 213 10.94 8.15 9.22
CA SER A 213 11.22 6.77 9.63
C SER A 213 12.59 6.32 9.14
N GLY A 214 13.11 5.22 9.68
CA GLY A 214 14.19 4.46 9.08
C GLY A 214 13.77 3.79 7.76
N SER A 215 14.74 3.37 6.96
CA SER A 215 14.50 2.40 5.88
C SER A 215 14.52 0.99 6.45
N SER A 216 13.75 0.09 5.83
CA SER A 216 13.63 -1.31 6.26
C SER A 216 14.13 -2.24 5.15
N THR A 217 15.03 -3.17 5.52
CA THR A 217 15.50 -4.23 4.62
C THR A 217 15.42 -5.57 5.34
N LEU A 218 14.61 -6.48 4.81
CA LEU A 218 14.43 -7.81 5.35
C LEU A 218 14.75 -8.86 4.32
N VAL A 219 15.40 -9.94 4.77
CA VAL A 219 15.68 -11.12 3.96
C VAL A 219 15.10 -12.33 4.67
N ASN A 220 14.32 -13.11 3.93
CA ASN A 220 13.74 -14.37 4.40
C ASN A 220 14.25 -15.53 3.53
N ALA A 221 14.47 -16.68 4.14
CA ALA A 221 14.88 -17.89 3.44
C ALA A 221 13.96 -19.05 3.80
N ARG A 222 13.72 -19.94 2.84
CA ARG A 222 12.99 -21.19 3.08
C ARG A 222 13.66 -22.33 2.35
N LEU A 223 13.62 -23.52 2.97
CA LEU A 223 14.07 -24.77 2.39
C LEU A 223 13.01 -25.85 2.69
N GLY A 224 12.69 -26.66 1.73
CA GLY A 224 11.74 -27.75 1.88
C GLY A 224 12.22 -29.00 1.18
N TYR A 225 11.82 -30.14 1.69
CA TYR A 225 12.09 -31.44 1.08
C TYR A 225 10.81 -32.30 1.07
N ALA A 226 10.38 -32.69 -0.11
CA ALA A 226 9.29 -33.65 -0.29
C ALA A 226 9.88 -35.06 -0.19
N ILE A 227 9.63 -35.75 0.94
CA ILE A 227 10.06 -37.11 1.19
C ILE A 227 9.35 -38.07 0.22
N ASN A 228 8.06 -37.82 0.04
CA ASN A 228 7.19 -38.52 -0.89
C ASN A 228 5.94 -37.66 -1.16
N ARG A 229 4.93 -38.20 -1.87
CA ARG A 229 3.69 -37.49 -2.18
C ARG A 229 2.85 -37.11 -0.94
N GLN A 230 3.05 -37.82 0.19
CA GLN A 230 2.28 -37.62 1.41
C GLN A 230 3.01 -36.74 2.43
N PHE A 231 4.34 -36.81 2.51
CA PHE A 231 5.12 -36.14 3.55
C PHE A 231 6.11 -35.14 2.98
N LYS A 232 6.05 -33.93 3.54
CA LYS A 232 6.99 -32.85 3.24
C LYS A 232 7.49 -32.24 4.55
N ILE A 233 8.78 -31.97 4.63
CA ILE A 233 9.39 -31.16 5.69
C ILE A 233 9.77 -29.80 5.14
N GLY A 234 9.67 -28.76 6.00
CA GLY A 234 10.00 -27.39 5.67
C GLY A 234 10.75 -26.71 6.80
N PHE A 235 11.69 -25.87 6.43
CA PHE A 235 12.41 -24.97 7.30
C PHE A 235 12.37 -23.57 6.74
N GLU A 236 12.01 -22.60 7.56
CA GLU A 236 11.91 -21.19 7.18
C GLU A 236 12.66 -20.33 8.20
N VAL A 237 13.42 -19.37 7.71
CA VAL A 237 14.07 -18.36 8.53
C VAL A 237 13.55 -17.00 8.10
N LEU A 238 12.90 -16.31 9.01
CA LEU A 238 12.46 -14.94 8.86
C LEU A 238 13.51 -14.00 9.43
N ASN A 239 13.65 -12.81 8.81
CA ASN A 239 14.66 -11.82 9.17
C ASN A 239 16.06 -12.46 9.29
N LEU A 240 16.49 -13.17 8.24
CA LEU A 240 17.74 -13.94 8.18
C LEU A 240 18.98 -13.12 8.59
N LEU A 241 18.98 -11.84 8.30
CA LEU A 241 20.09 -10.92 8.62
C LEU A 241 19.98 -10.33 10.03
N ASN A 242 18.97 -10.73 10.81
CA ASN A 242 18.67 -10.22 12.16
C ASN A 242 18.68 -8.69 12.23
N ARG A 243 18.08 -8.02 11.24
CA ARG A 243 18.05 -6.55 11.16
C ARG A 243 17.08 -6.01 12.21
N LYS A 244 17.52 -5.01 12.94
CA LYS A 244 16.67 -4.23 13.84
C LYS A 244 16.09 -3.07 13.02
N VAL A 245 14.84 -3.21 12.61
CA VAL A 245 14.10 -2.24 11.79
C VAL A 245 12.66 -2.17 12.27
N ASP A 246 12.00 -1.07 11.97
CA ASP A 246 10.60 -0.86 12.31
C ASP A 246 9.72 -1.30 11.13
N ASP A 247 8.62 -1.97 11.45
CA ASP A 247 7.58 -2.33 10.49
C ASP A 247 6.74 -1.08 10.14
N ILE A 248 6.34 -0.34 11.17
CA ILE A 248 5.65 0.94 11.04
C ILE A 248 6.19 1.94 12.06
N THR A 249 6.24 3.22 11.68
CA THR A 249 6.65 4.33 12.54
C THR A 249 5.69 5.50 12.34
N TYR A 250 5.27 6.11 13.43
CA TYR A 250 4.48 7.35 13.49
C TYR A 250 5.25 8.40 14.29
N PHE A 251 4.85 9.65 14.18
CA PHE A 251 5.34 10.76 15.00
C PHE A 251 4.14 11.57 15.47
N TYR A 252 3.91 11.58 16.77
CA TYR A 252 2.84 12.32 17.40
C TYR A 252 3.13 12.55 18.90
N THR A 253 2.39 13.48 19.51
CA THR A 253 2.46 13.74 20.96
C THR A 253 1.78 12.59 21.70
N SER A 254 2.48 12.01 22.67
CA SER A 254 1.91 11.05 23.63
C SER A 254 2.45 11.32 25.01
N ARG A 255 1.93 10.63 26.03
CA ARG A 255 2.36 10.80 27.41
C ARG A 255 2.59 9.45 28.08
N LEU A 256 3.81 9.22 28.51
CA LEU A 256 4.17 8.10 29.37
C LEU A 256 4.10 8.52 30.87
N GLN A 257 4.16 7.52 31.73
CA GLN A 257 4.19 7.78 33.17
C GLN A 257 5.44 8.61 33.56
N GLY A 258 5.23 9.75 34.22
CA GLY A 258 6.29 10.66 34.63
C GLY A 258 6.58 11.80 33.66
N GLU A 259 5.98 11.82 32.49
CA GLU A 259 6.12 12.91 31.53
C GLU A 259 5.18 14.09 31.80
N PRO A 260 5.48 15.28 31.25
CA PRO A 260 4.66 16.48 31.39
C PRO A 260 3.19 16.22 31.00
N ALA A 261 2.25 16.95 31.56
CA ALA A 261 0.83 16.82 31.25
C ALA A 261 0.51 17.12 29.78
N ALA A 262 1.31 17.97 29.14
CA ALA A 262 1.17 18.28 27.71
C ALA A 262 1.64 17.14 26.77
N GLY A 263 2.27 16.09 27.32
CA GLY A 263 2.89 15.03 26.53
C GLY A 263 4.24 15.43 25.94
N VAL A 264 4.82 14.51 25.19
CA VAL A 264 6.10 14.67 24.47
C VAL A 264 5.88 14.23 23.02
N GLU A 265 6.36 15.03 22.07
CA GLU A 265 6.41 14.63 20.66
C GLU A 265 7.55 13.64 20.45
N ASP A 266 7.23 12.42 20.02
CA ASP A 266 8.24 11.40 19.77
C ASP A 266 7.78 10.39 18.69
N LYS A 267 8.72 9.53 18.29
CA LYS A 267 8.46 8.43 17.36
C LYS A 267 7.87 7.24 18.09
N HIS A 268 6.75 6.78 17.58
CA HIS A 268 6.09 5.55 18.01
C HIS A 268 6.23 4.51 16.91
N PHE A 269 6.73 3.33 17.25
CA PHE A 269 7.03 2.32 16.25
C PHE A 269 6.70 0.91 16.72
N HIS A 270 6.40 0.05 15.78
CA HIS A 270 6.32 -1.37 15.98
C HIS A 270 7.59 -2.01 15.39
N PRO A 271 8.45 -2.63 16.21
CA PRO A 271 9.66 -3.28 15.71
C PRO A 271 9.30 -4.57 14.97
N VAL A 272 10.07 -4.87 13.92
CA VAL A 272 10.02 -6.20 13.29
C VAL A 272 10.64 -7.21 14.25
N GLU A 273 10.05 -8.40 14.31
CA GLU A 273 10.57 -9.49 15.12
C GLU A 273 12.03 -9.80 14.73
N PRO A 274 12.87 -10.20 15.71
CA PRO A 274 14.22 -10.65 15.45
C PRO A 274 14.22 -11.89 14.56
N ILE A 275 15.40 -12.40 14.23
CA ILE A 275 15.53 -13.66 13.49
C ILE A 275 14.68 -14.76 14.12
N GLN A 276 13.83 -15.39 13.30
CA GLN A 276 12.98 -16.49 13.71
C GLN A 276 13.20 -17.68 12.80
N ALA A 277 13.25 -18.88 13.39
CA ALA A 277 13.28 -20.13 12.66
C ALA A 277 11.97 -20.91 12.89
N ARG A 278 11.41 -21.44 11.81
CA ARG A 278 10.19 -22.27 11.83
C ARG A 278 10.47 -23.61 11.17
N PHE A 279 10.04 -24.66 11.80
CA PHE A 279 10.05 -26.00 11.24
C PHE A 279 8.62 -26.48 11.04
N ALA A 280 8.34 -27.10 9.91
CA ALA A 280 7.02 -27.61 9.57
C ALA A 280 7.10 -29.02 8.97
N ILE A 281 6.16 -29.87 9.36
CA ILE A 281 5.90 -31.17 8.74
C ILE A 281 4.50 -31.12 8.15
N THR A 282 4.37 -31.40 6.86
CA THR A 282 3.08 -31.50 6.19
C THR A 282 2.80 -32.95 5.85
N ALA A 283 1.64 -33.45 6.27
CA ALA A 283 1.13 -34.79 5.92
C ALA A 283 -0.17 -34.63 5.11
N ARG A 284 -0.32 -35.37 4.02
CA ARG A 284 -1.53 -35.41 3.18
C ARG A 284 -2.05 -36.84 3.16
N PHE A 285 -3.30 -37.01 3.51
CA PHE A 285 -3.98 -38.33 3.59
C PHE A 285 -5.06 -38.44 2.50
#